data_b7bdd2c2e0d9e53b0df1c6862081b9fa
#
_entry.id   b7bdd2c2e0d9e53b0df1c6862081b9fa
#
_cell.length_a   1.000
_cell.length_b   1.000
_cell.length_c   1.000
_cell.angle_alpha   90.00
_cell.angle_beta   90.00
_cell.angle_gamma   90.00
#
_symmetry.space_group_name_H-M   'P 1'
#
loop_
_entity.id
_entity.type
_entity.pdbx_description
1 polymer ?
#
loop_
_entity_poly.entity_id
_entity_poly.type
_entity_poly.pdbx_seq_one_letter_code
_entity_poly.pdbx_strand_id
1 'polypeptide(L)'
;METYYKAINWNEIEDAIDKSTWEKLTEQFWLDTRIPLSNDLDDWRKLSAEEKDLVGKVFGGLTLLDTMQSQTGVEAIRADVRTPHEEAVLNNIQFMESVHAKSYSSIFSTLNTKSEIEKIFEWTNSNEYLQTKAKIINDIYENGTPLQKKVASTYLETFLFYSGFFTPLYYLGNNKLANVAEIIKLIIRDESVHGTYIGYKFQLGFNELPEKEQESFREWMYDLLYQLYENEELYTKSLYDGVGWTEEVMTFLRYNANKALMNLGQDPLFPDSANDVNPIVMNGISTGTSNHDFFSQVGNGYLLGTVEAMQDDDYNYGL
;
A
#
# COMPACT_ATOMS: atom_id res chain seq x y z
N MET A 1 39.63 -13.50 -3.33
CA MET A 1 39.35 -12.35 -2.45
C MET A 1 38.76 -12.89 -1.16
N GLU A 2 39.33 -12.55 -0.01
CA GLU A 2 38.69 -12.90 1.25
C GLU A 2 37.35 -12.18 1.35
N THR A 3 36.26 -12.94 1.56
CA THR A 3 34.95 -12.41 1.78
C THR A 3 34.89 -11.88 3.21
N TYR A 4 34.70 -10.57 3.38
CA TYR A 4 34.52 -9.99 4.71
C TYR A 4 33.10 -9.35 4.80
N TYR A 5 32.52 -9.43 5.98
CA TYR A 5 31.18 -8.88 6.26
C TYR A 5 31.31 -7.43 6.76
N LYS A 6 30.47 -6.55 6.26
CA LYS A 6 30.40 -5.15 6.68
C LYS A 6 29.20 -4.92 7.58
N ALA A 7 29.39 -4.13 8.64
CA ALA A 7 28.27 -3.59 9.39
C ALA A 7 27.60 -2.44 8.60
N ILE A 8 26.29 -2.31 8.74
CA ILE A 8 25.57 -1.15 8.23
C ILE A 8 26.01 0.12 9.02
N ASN A 9 26.31 1.20 8.30
CA ASN A 9 26.75 2.46 8.90
C ASN A 9 25.69 3.56 8.62
N TRP A 10 24.86 3.85 9.60
CA TRP A 10 23.84 4.90 9.50
C TRP A 10 24.39 6.35 9.55
N ASN A 11 25.71 6.51 9.68
CA ASN A 11 26.37 7.82 9.58
C ASN A 11 26.91 8.10 8.17
N GLU A 12 26.93 7.09 7.29
CA GLU A 12 27.35 7.17 5.89
C GLU A 12 26.24 6.60 5.01
N ILE A 13 25.32 7.44 4.57
CA ILE A 13 24.11 7.03 3.85
C ILE A 13 24.22 7.48 2.41
N GLU A 14 24.12 6.51 1.47
CA GLU A 14 24.19 6.78 0.03
C GLU A 14 22.91 7.48 -0.46
N ASP A 15 21.76 7.11 0.08
CA ASP A 15 20.46 7.67 -0.28
C ASP A 15 19.73 8.15 0.99
N ALA A 16 19.62 9.47 1.14
CA ALA A 16 18.97 10.09 2.30
C ALA A 16 17.47 9.69 2.44
N ILE A 17 16.83 9.29 1.32
CA ILE A 17 15.44 8.82 1.34
C ILE A 17 15.33 7.49 2.10
N ASP A 18 16.33 6.61 2.03
CA ASP A 18 16.33 5.37 2.82
C ASP A 18 16.24 5.66 4.32
N LYS A 19 17.05 6.60 4.80
CA LYS A 19 17.04 6.99 6.22
C LYS A 19 15.71 7.63 6.62
N SER A 20 15.25 8.61 5.87
CA SER A 20 14.02 9.33 6.21
C SER A 20 12.80 8.40 6.18
N THR A 21 12.78 7.45 5.24
CA THR A 21 11.71 6.43 5.17
C THR A 21 11.80 5.47 6.34
N TRP A 22 13.00 4.98 6.69
CA TRP A 22 13.21 4.14 7.87
C TRP A 22 12.72 4.82 9.16
N GLU A 23 13.12 6.08 9.38
CA GLU A 23 12.72 6.87 10.54
C GLU A 23 11.20 7.05 10.57
N LYS A 24 10.57 7.35 9.42
CA LYS A 24 9.13 7.49 9.28
C LYS A 24 8.38 6.20 9.61
N LEU A 25 8.77 5.07 9.05
CA LEU A 25 8.14 3.79 9.29
C LEU A 25 8.28 3.34 10.76
N THR A 26 9.43 3.58 11.38
CA THR A 26 9.66 3.22 12.79
C THR A 26 8.93 4.14 13.75
N GLU A 27 8.81 5.43 13.45
CA GLU A 27 8.04 6.40 14.24
C GLU A 27 6.54 6.07 14.26
N GLN A 28 6.01 5.63 13.12
CA GLN A 28 4.59 5.32 12.97
C GLN A 28 4.22 3.87 13.33
N PHE A 29 5.13 3.08 13.89
CA PHE A 29 4.91 1.68 14.27
C PHE A 29 3.69 1.48 15.17
N TRP A 30 2.89 0.48 14.85
CA TRP A 30 1.68 0.13 15.58
C TRP A 30 1.42 -1.39 15.58
N LEU A 31 0.51 -1.82 16.47
CA LEU A 31 0.00 -3.19 16.52
C LEU A 31 -1.52 -3.17 16.72
N ASP A 32 -2.20 -4.10 16.09
CA ASP A 32 -3.66 -4.31 16.17
C ASP A 32 -4.17 -4.45 17.60
N THR A 33 -3.38 -5.03 18.48
CA THR A 33 -3.73 -5.23 19.91
C THR A 33 -3.93 -3.94 20.71
N ARG A 34 -3.55 -2.78 20.15
CA ARG A 34 -3.76 -1.47 20.77
C ARG A 34 -5.13 -0.85 20.46
N ILE A 35 -5.86 -1.43 19.50
CA ILE A 35 -7.16 -0.92 19.07
C ILE A 35 -8.28 -1.77 19.70
N PRO A 36 -9.21 -1.16 20.48
CA PRO A 36 -10.25 -1.90 21.18
C PRO A 36 -11.44 -2.26 20.26
N LEU A 37 -11.24 -3.21 19.36
CA LEU A 37 -12.21 -3.65 18.34
C LEU A 37 -13.57 -4.06 18.92
N SER A 38 -13.61 -4.53 20.17
CA SER A 38 -14.85 -4.90 20.87
C SER A 38 -15.84 -3.74 21.02
N ASN A 39 -15.36 -2.49 20.94
CA ASN A 39 -16.25 -1.31 21.00
C ASN A 39 -17.17 -1.21 19.77
N ASP A 40 -16.81 -1.87 18.66
CA ASP A 40 -17.61 -1.86 17.42
C ASP A 40 -18.70 -2.95 17.39
N LEU A 41 -18.80 -3.82 18.40
CA LEU A 41 -19.77 -4.93 18.45
C LEU A 41 -21.22 -4.45 18.36
N ASP A 42 -21.55 -3.31 18.96
CA ASP A 42 -22.92 -2.79 18.91
C ASP A 42 -23.27 -2.25 17.52
N ASP A 43 -22.32 -1.64 16.82
CA ASP A 43 -22.51 -1.23 15.43
C ASP A 43 -22.56 -2.44 14.51
N TRP A 44 -21.68 -3.42 14.72
CA TRP A 44 -21.69 -4.67 13.98
C TRP A 44 -23.03 -5.40 14.04
N ARG A 45 -23.66 -5.46 15.21
CA ARG A 45 -24.96 -6.11 15.40
C ARG A 45 -26.08 -5.43 14.62
N LYS A 46 -25.99 -4.11 14.40
CA LYS A 46 -26.99 -3.31 13.67
C LYS A 46 -26.85 -3.42 12.14
N LEU A 47 -25.71 -3.87 11.63
CA LEU A 47 -25.52 -4.07 10.19
C LEU A 47 -26.45 -5.17 9.67
N SER A 48 -26.92 -4.99 8.43
CA SER A 48 -27.66 -6.03 7.70
C SER A 48 -26.78 -7.24 7.40
N ALA A 49 -27.38 -8.33 6.97
CA ALA A 49 -26.65 -9.53 6.57
C ALA A 49 -25.75 -9.25 5.35
N GLU A 50 -26.24 -8.44 4.40
CA GLU A 50 -25.54 -8.02 3.20
C GLU A 50 -24.33 -7.14 3.54
N GLU A 51 -24.49 -6.18 4.47
CA GLU A 51 -23.40 -5.32 4.92
C GLU A 51 -22.30 -6.13 5.64
N LYS A 52 -22.67 -7.12 6.47
CA LYS A 52 -21.72 -8.02 7.13
C LYS A 52 -20.97 -8.92 6.15
N ASP A 53 -21.67 -9.44 5.15
CA ASP A 53 -21.09 -10.26 4.09
C ASP A 53 -20.10 -9.45 3.26
N LEU A 54 -20.45 -8.21 2.89
CA LEU A 54 -19.57 -7.28 2.21
C LEU A 54 -18.28 -7.01 3.00
N VAL A 55 -18.41 -6.62 4.27
CA VAL A 55 -17.26 -6.35 5.16
C VAL A 55 -16.35 -7.58 5.28
N GLY A 56 -16.94 -8.77 5.45
CA GLY A 56 -16.21 -10.02 5.50
C GLY A 56 -15.41 -10.29 4.22
N LYS A 57 -16.03 -10.15 3.07
CA LYS A 57 -15.39 -10.35 1.75
C LYS A 57 -14.31 -9.31 1.46
N VAL A 58 -14.56 -8.05 1.79
CA VAL A 58 -13.58 -6.96 1.65
C VAL A 58 -12.32 -7.26 2.46
N PHE A 59 -12.45 -7.60 3.73
CA PHE A 59 -11.27 -7.90 4.55
C PHE A 59 -10.64 -9.25 4.23
N GLY A 60 -11.40 -10.24 3.75
CA GLY A 60 -10.85 -11.48 3.20
C GLY A 60 -9.93 -11.21 2.00
N GLY A 61 -10.38 -10.35 1.08
CA GLY A 61 -9.58 -9.93 -0.07
C GLY A 61 -8.31 -9.20 0.33
N LEU A 62 -8.39 -8.23 1.24
CA LEU A 62 -7.22 -7.52 1.77
C LEU A 62 -6.26 -8.48 2.47
N THR A 63 -6.75 -9.41 3.30
CA THR A 63 -5.90 -10.42 3.95
C THR A 63 -5.08 -11.23 2.96
N LEU A 64 -5.67 -11.64 1.82
CA LEU A 64 -4.95 -12.38 0.79
C LEU A 64 -3.81 -11.54 0.19
N LEU A 65 -4.10 -10.30 -0.14
CA LEU A 65 -3.14 -9.41 -0.81
C LEU A 65 -1.97 -9.05 0.10
N ASP A 66 -2.22 -8.69 1.37
CA ASP A 66 -1.17 -8.42 2.36
C ASP A 66 -0.33 -9.67 2.68
N THR A 67 -0.98 -10.85 2.72
CA THR A 67 -0.26 -12.12 2.88
C THR A 67 0.69 -12.35 1.71
N MET A 68 0.25 -12.11 0.49
CA MET A 68 1.10 -12.23 -0.71
C MET A 68 2.22 -11.20 -0.70
N GLN A 69 1.94 -9.96 -0.33
CA GLN A 69 2.94 -8.88 -0.26
C GLN A 69 4.01 -9.20 0.78
N SER A 70 3.63 -9.65 1.99
CA SER A 70 4.58 -9.99 3.04
C SER A 70 5.43 -11.23 2.74
N GLN A 71 4.86 -12.24 2.07
CA GLN A 71 5.54 -13.52 1.83
C GLN A 71 6.36 -13.56 0.54
N THR A 72 5.85 -12.93 -0.53
CA THR A 72 6.45 -13.03 -1.87
C THR A 72 6.90 -11.66 -2.40
N GLY A 73 6.06 -10.63 -2.27
CA GLY A 73 6.27 -9.35 -2.93
C GLY A 73 7.52 -8.63 -2.47
N VAL A 74 7.61 -8.34 -1.18
CA VAL A 74 8.77 -7.62 -0.63
C VAL A 74 10.06 -8.45 -0.75
N GLU A 75 9.97 -9.78 -0.58
CA GLU A 75 11.11 -10.68 -0.81
C GLU A 75 11.63 -10.58 -2.25
N ALA A 76 10.72 -10.56 -3.23
CA ALA A 76 11.07 -10.46 -4.64
C ALA A 76 11.72 -9.10 -5.00
N ILE A 77 11.31 -8.01 -4.33
CA ILE A 77 11.89 -6.68 -4.51
C ILE A 77 13.24 -6.58 -3.81
N ARG A 78 13.37 -7.15 -2.61
CA ARG A 78 14.60 -7.13 -1.80
C ARG A 78 15.78 -7.78 -2.49
N ALA A 79 15.56 -8.70 -3.42
CA ALA A 79 16.62 -9.34 -4.20
C ALA A 79 17.44 -8.35 -5.06
N ASP A 80 16.96 -7.13 -5.28
CA ASP A 80 17.59 -6.10 -6.12
C ASP A 80 17.91 -4.81 -5.35
N VAL A 81 18.14 -4.89 -4.05
CA VAL A 81 18.50 -3.71 -3.26
C VAL A 81 19.87 -3.15 -3.65
N ARG A 82 20.00 -1.84 -3.63
CA ARG A 82 21.23 -1.11 -3.96
C ARG A 82 22.10 -0.86 -2.74
N THR A 83 21.48 -0.71 -1.58
CA THR A 83 22.16 -0.37 -0.33
C THR A 83 21.65 -1.21 0.84
N PRO A 84 22.46 -1.41 1.91
CA PRO A 84 21.96 -2.06 3.12
C PRO A 84 20.89 -1.24 3.85
N HIS A 85 20.82 0.07 3.59
CA HIS A 85 19.79 0.95 4.16
C HIS A 85 18.43 0.71 3.45
N GLU A 86 18.43 0.56 2.12
CA GLU A 86 17.25 0.13 1.35
C GLU A 86 16.74 -1.23 1.84
N GLU A 87 17.64 -2.20 2.05
CA GLU A 87 17.28 -3.51 2.61
C GLU A 87 16.61 -3.38 3.99
N ALA A 88 17.12 -2.52 4.85
CA ALA A 88 16.52 -2.27 6.17
C ALA A 88 15.10 -1.70 6.05
N VAL A 89 14.84 -0.77 5.13
CA VAL A 89 13.50 -0.24 4.86
C VAL A 89 12.56 -1.35 4.41
N LEU A 90 12.98 -2.16 3.42
CA LEU A 90 12.15 -3.26 2.91
C LEU A 90 11.87 -4.33 3.98
N ASN A 91 12.81 -4.60 4.89
CA ASN A 91 12.58 -5.49 6.03
C ASN A 91 11.48 -4.95 6.96
N ASN A 92 11.41 -3.63 7.17
CA ASN A 92 10.34 -3.01 7.95
C ASN A 92 8.99 -3.12 7.22
N ILE A 93 8.96 -2.79 5.93
CA ILE A 93 7.76 -2.95 5.08
C ILE A 93 7.25 -4.39 5.17
N GLN A 94 8.09 -5.40 4.93
CA GLN A 94 7.70 -6.81 4.98
C GLN A 94 7.12 -7.22 6.33
N PHE A 95 7.67 -6.71 7.42
CA PHE A 95 7.14 -6.95 8.75
C PHE A 95 5.75 -6.31 8.93
N MET A 96 5.57 -5.06 8.49
CA MET A 96 4.30 -4.36 8.62
C MET A 96 3.19 -5.00 7.77
N GLU A 97 3.47 -5.51 6.57
CA GLU A 97 2.52 -6.30 5.79
C GLU A 97 1.99 -7.52 6.58
N SER A 98 2.87 -8.17 7.36
CA SER A 98 2.44 -9.27 8.25
C SER A 98 1.57 -8.77 9.41
N VAL A 99 1.80 -7.56 9.92
CA VAL A 99 0.96 -6.90 10.92
C VAL A 99 -0.42 -6.56 10.32
N HIS A 100 -0.46 -6.07 9.06
CA HIS A 100 -1.70 -5.79 8.33
C HIS A 100 -2.54 -7.06 8.19
N ALA A 101 -1.98 -8.13 7.63
CA ALA A 101 -2.67 -9.42 7.47
C ALA A 101 -3.19 -9.98 8.80
N LYS A 102 -2.40 -9.87 9.89
CA LYS A 102 -2.82 -10.29 11.23
C LYS A 102 -3.95 -9.41 11.77
N SER A 103 -3.98 -8.12 11.44
CA SER A 103 -4.99 -7.18 11.93
C SER A 103 -6.40 -7.53 11.43
N TYR A 104 -6.54 -8.00 10.20
CA TYR A 104 -7.82 -8.52 9.69
C TYR A 104 -8.28 -9.77 10.46
N SER A 105 -7.35 -10.65 10.85
CA SER A 105 -7.68 -11.80 11.69
C SER A 105 -8.21 -11.38 13.06
N SER A 106 -7.71 -10.27 13.62
CA SER A 106 -8.22 -9.70 14.87
C SER A 106 -9.61 -9.09 14.69
N ILE A 107 -9.89 -8.44 13.57
CA ILE A 107 -11.23 -7.96 13.21
C ILE A 107 -12.18 -9.17 13.09
N PHE A 108 -11.82 -10.20 12.33
CA PHE A 108 -12.64 -11.39 12.17
C PHE A 108 -12.97 -12.06 13.50
N SER A 109 -11.97 -12.34 14.33
CA SER A 109 -12.17 -13.03 15.62
C SER A 109 -12.99 -12.21 16.61
N THR A 110 -13.06 -10.88 16.46
CA THR A 110 -13.86 -10.00 17.30
C THR A 110 -15.32 -9.93 16.85
N LEU A 111 -15.55 -9.85 15.52
CA LEU A 111 -16.86 -9.52 14.96
C LEU A 111 -17.64 -10.76 14.47
N ASN A 112 -16.94 -11.84 14.08
CA ASN A 112 -17.52 -12.99 13.42
C ASN A 112 -17.42 -14.28 14.26
N THR A 113 -18.34 -15.19 14.05
CA THR A 113 -18.25 -16.56 14.53
C THR A 113 -17.22 -17.35 13.69
N LYS A 114 -16.74 -18.47 14.25
CA LYS A 114 -15.82 -19.37 13.54
C LYS A 114 -16.36 -19.80 12.17
N SER A 115 -17.63 -20.15 12.10
CA SER A 115 -18.28 -20.59 10.85
C SER A 115 -18.37 -19.46 9.81
N GLU A 116 -18.57 -18.22 10.24
CA GLU A 116 -18.56 -17.05 9.34
C GLU A 116 -17.14 -16.80 8.79
N ILE A 117 -16.12 -16.90 9.67
CA ILE A 117 -14.72 -16.76 9.25
C ILE A 117 -14.35 -17.84 8.22
N GLU A 118 -14.74 -19.11 8.45
CA GLU A 118 -14.51 -20.20 7.50
C GLU A 118 -15.11 -19.88 6.11
N LYS A 119 -16.34 -19.36 6.05
CA LYS A 119 -16.99 -18.94 4.80
C LYS A 119 -16.28 -17.78 4.10
N ILE A 120 -15.78 -16.81 4.87
CA ILE A 120 -15.00 -15.69 4.32
C ILE A 120 -13.75 -16.24 3.60
N PHE A 121 -13.00 -17.13 4.24
CA PHE A 121 -11.80 -17.71 3.65
C PHE A 121 -12.12 -18.64 2.47
N GLU A 122 -13.23 -19.40 2.52
CA GLU A 122 -13.71 -20.17 1.37
C GLU A 122 -14.00 -19.27 0.16
N TRP A 123 -14.70 -18.14 0.38
CA TRP A 123 -14.95 -17.17 -0.67
C TRP A 123 -13.64 -16.53 -1.18
N THR A 124 -12.74 -16.13 -0.29
CA THR A 124 -11.42 -15.55 -0.65
C THR A 124 -10.64 -16.49 -1.55
N ASN A 125 -10.63 -17.78 -1.24
CA ASN A 125 -9.92 -18.81 -2.00
C ASN A 125 -10.59 -19.16 -3.34
N SER A 126 -11.87 -18.83 -3.52
CA SER A 126 -12.67 -19.23 -4.71
C SER A 126 -13.11 -18.07 -5.59
N ASN A 127 -13.02 -16.81 -5.14
CA ASN A 127 -13.42 -15.67 -5.96
C ASN A 127 -12.47 -15.49 -7.15
N GLU A 128 -12.99 -15.62 -8.36
CA GLU A 128 -12.19 -15.62 -9.59
C GLU A 128 -11.45 -14.30 -9.83
N TYR A 129 -12.07 -13.16 -9.56
CA TYR A 129 -11.46 -11.83 -9.80
C TYR A 129 -10.37 -11.53 -8.79
N LEU A 130 -10.58 -11.89 -7.52
CA LEU A 130 -9.56 -11.75 -6.47
C LEU A 130 -8.35 -12.65 -6.77
N GLN A 131 -8.58 -13.90 -7.16
CA GLN A 131 -7.51 -14.84 -7.52
C GLN A 131 -6.80 -14.40 -8.80
N THR A 132 -7.51 -13.81 -9.77
CA THR A 132 -6.91 -13.30 -11.01
C THR A 132 -5.94 -12.17 -10.73
N LYS A 133 -6.34 -11.13 -9.95
CA LYS A 133 -5.40 -10.05 -9.62
C LYS A 133 -4.20 -10.53 -8.80
N ALA A 134 -4.42 -11.40 -7.83
CA ALA A 134 -3.34 -11.99 -7.05
C ALA A 134 -2.37 -12.77 -7.94
N LYS A 135 -2.87 -13.55 -8.89
CA LYS A 135 -2.06 -14.29 -9.84
C LYS A 135 -1.24 -13.38 -10.77
N ILE A 136 -1.86 -12.34 -11.34
CA ILE A 136 -1.13 -11.39 -12.22
C ILE A 136 0.05 -10.78 -11.47
N ILE A 137 -0.17 -10.31 -10.26
CA ILE A 137 0.88 -9.69 -9.44
C ILE A 137 1.95 -10.72 -9.05
N ASN A 138 1.54 -11.92 -8.57
CA ASN A 138 2.50 -12.96 -8.18
C ASN A 138 3.35 -13.45 -9.36
N ASP A 139 2.77 -13.60 -10.55
CA ASP A 139 3.52 -13.99 -11.74
C ASP A 139 4.63 -12.97 -12.06
N ILE A 140 4.39 -11.68 -11.82
CA ILE A 140 5.42 -10.65 -11.98
C ILE A 140 6.47 -10.74 -10.87
N TYR A 141 6.08 -11.00 -9.62
CA TYR A 141 7.02 -11.20 -8.52
C TYR A 141 7.96 -12.39 -8.75
N GLU A 142 7.46 -13.48 -9.31
CA GLU A 142 8.25 -14.66 -9.61
C GLU A 142 9.15 -14.47 -10.86
N ASN A 143 8.60 -13.94 -11.94
CA ASN A 143 9.21 -14.01 -13.27
C ASN A 143 9.62 -12.64 -13.86
N GLY A 144 9.17 -11.53 -13.28
CA GLY A 144 9.45 -10.19 -13.77
C GLY A 144 10.88 -9.72 -13.52
N THR A 145 11.29 -8.71 -14.27
CA THR A 145 12.53 -7.98 -13.99
C THR A 145 12.43 -7.21 -12.68
N PRO A 146 13.54 -6.78 -12.06
CA PRO A 146 13.52 -5.98 -10.84
C PRO A 146 12.61 -4.74 -10.92
N LEU A 147 12.61 -4.03 -12.05
CA LEU A 147 11.76 -2.86 -12.25
C LEU A 147 10.28 -3.25 -12.38
N GLN A 148 9.96 -4.34 -13.07
CA GLN A 148 8.59 -4.84 -13.17
C GLN A 148 8.01 -5.23 -11.81
N LYS A 149 8.81 -5.84 -10.95
CA LYS A 149 8.42 -6.19 -9.57
C LYS A 149 8.08 -4.95 -8.74
N LYS A 150 8.87 -3.88 -8.88
CA LYS A 150 8.60 -2.60 -8.20
C LYS A 150 7.30 -1.94 -8.72
N VAL A 151 7.02 -2.01 -10.03
CA VAL A 151 5.75 -1.54 -10.60
C VAL A 151 4.56 -2.35 -10.05
N ALA A 152 4.65 -3.69 -10.05
CA ALA A 152 3.60 -4.56 -9.53
C ALA A 152 3.30 -4.25 -8.06
N SER A 153 4.34 -4.06 -7.23
CA SER A 153 4.18 -3.66 -5.83
C SER A 153 3.54 -2.28 -5.70
N THR A 154 3.98 -1.28 -6.47
CA THR A 154 3.38 0.07 -6.41
C THR A 154 1.91 0.05 -6.81
N TYR A 155 1.52 -0.77 -7.79
CA TYR A 155 0.10 -0.95 -8.15
C TYR A 155 -0.68 -1.67 -7.07
N LEU A 156 -0.09 -2.65 -6.39
CA LEU A 156 -0.73 -3.33 -5.27
C LEU A 156 -0.99 -2.37 -4.11
N GLU A 157 0.06 -1.68 -3.64
CA GLU A 157 0.08 -0.79 -2.48
C GLU A 157 -0.76 0.50 -2.67
N THR A 158 -0.81 1.03 -3.90
CA THR A 158 -1.44 2.33 -4.15
C THR A 158 -2.76 2.24 -4.90
N PHE A 159 -3.08 1.10 -5.52
CA PHE A 159 -4.29 0.94 -6.33
C PHE A 159 -5.15 -0.25 -5.91
N LEU A 160 -4.60 -1.48 -5.89
CA LEU A 160 -5.42 -2.69 -5.75
C LEU A 160 -6.00 -2.90 -4.34
N PHE A 161 -5.38 -2.38 -3.30
CA PHE A 161 -5.95 -2.39 -1.95
C PHE A 161 -7.17 -1.48 -1.81
N TYR A 162 -7.30 -0.46 -2.65
CA TYR A 162 -8.23 0.63 -2.40
C TYR A 162 -9.69 0.30 -2.67
N SER A 163 -10.01 -0.73 -3.46
CA SER A 163 -11.38 -1.27 -3.50
C SER A 163 -11.83 -1.78 -2.14
N GLY A 164 -10.91 -2.37 -1.36
CA GLY A 164 -11.17 -2.83 0.00
C GLY A 164 -11.22 -1.70 1.04
N PHE A 165 -10.41 -0.67 0.89
CA PHE A 165 -10.37 0.45 1.85
C PHE A 165 -11.59 1.36 1.79
N PHE A 166 -12.34 1.35 0.69
CA PHE A 166 -13.54 2.17 0.54
C PHE A 166 -14.58 1.91 1.65
N THR A 167 -14.92 0.65 1.89
CA THR A 167 -15.98 0.26 2.84
C THR A 167 -15.74 0.77 4.27
N PRO A 168 -14.59 0.50 4.92
CA PRO A 168 -14.34 0.99 6.27
C PRO A 168 -14.28 2.51 6.36
N LEU A 169 -13.73 3.20 5.34
CA LEU A 169 -13.71 4.66 5.30
C LEU A 169 -15.13 5.24 5.16
N TYR A 170 -15.98 4.62 4.34
CA TYR A 170 -17.38 5.02 4.19
C TYR A 170 -18.17 4.83 5.50
N TYR A 171 -17.94 3.70 6.22
CA TYR A 171 -18.56 3.49 7.52
C TYR A 171 -18.06 4.49 8.57
N LEU A 172 -16.77 4.79 8.60
CA LEU A 172 -16.22 5.81 9.50
C LEU A 172 -16.90 7.17 9.30
N GLY A 173 -17.02 7.60 8.04
CA GLY A 173 -17.68 8.87 7.71
C GLY A 173 -19.16 8.91 8.09
N ASN A 174 -19.79 7.75 8.26
CA ASN A 174 -21.15 7.58 8.78
C ASN A 174 -21.20 7.21 10.28
N ASN A 175 -20.12 7.40 11.03
CA ASN A 175 -19.97 7.09 12.46
C ASN A 175 -20.29 5.62 12.81
N LYS A 176 -19.88 4.68 11.96
CA LYS A 176 -20.00 3.23 12.18
C LYS A 176 -18.63 2.57 12.17
N LEU A 177 -18.47 1.51 12.96
CA LEU A 177 -17.25 0.67 13.02
C LEU A 177 -15.95 1.49 13.17
N ALA A 178 -15.94 2.44 14.09
CA ALA A 178 -14.86 3.43 14.22
C ALA A 178 -13.50 2.79 14.55
N ASN A 179 -13.48 1.71 15.34
CA ASN A 179 -12.22 1.03 15.71
C ASN A 179 -11.69 0.15 14.57
N VAL A 180 -12.57 -0.50 13.82
CA VAL A 180 -12.21 -1.19 12.57
C VAL A 180 -11.61 -0.19 11.58
N ALA A 181 -12.28 0.95 11.40
CA ALA A 181 -11.79 1.98 10.50
C ALA A 181 -10.46 2.60 10.97
N GLU A 182 -10.20 2.67 12.28
CA GLU A 182 -8.91 3.12 12.80
C GLU A 182 -7.77 2.18 12.39
N ILE A 183 -7.96 0.86 12.47
CA ILE A 183 -6.98 -0.10 11.93
C ILE A 183 -6.72 0.17 10.44
N ILE A 184 -7.77 0.33 9.64
CA ILE A 184 -7.62 0.56 8.21
C ILE A 184 -6.91 1.88 7.90
N LYS A 185 -7.14 2.93 8.68
CA LYS A 185 -6.40 4.19 8.54
C LYS A 185 -4.91 4.03 8.83
N LEU A 186 -4.56 3.21 9.84
CA LEU A 186 -3.17 2.92 10.13
C LEU A 186 -2.52 2.14 8.98
N ILE A 187 -3.23 1.17 8.41
CA ILE A 187 -2.78 0.45 7.22
C ILE A 187 -2.60 1.42 6.04
N ILE A 188 -3.59 2.21 5.67
CA ILE A 188 -3.51 3.18 4.56
C ILE A 188 -2.33 4.15 4.75
N ARG A 189 -2.04 4.55 5.98
CA ARG A 189 -0.88 5.40 6.29
C ARG A 189 0.43 4.69 5.95
N ASP A 190 0.55 3.42 6.26
CA ASP A 190 1.71 2.61 5.95
C ASP A 190 1.82 2.38 4.43
N GLU A 191 0.72 1.98 3.75
CA GLU A 191 0.66 1.77 2.29
C GLU A 191 1.05 3.04 1.51
N SER A 192 0.68 4.19 2.02
CA SER A 192 1.07 5.48 1.44
C SER A 192 2.60 5.66 1.42
N VAL A 193 3.30 5.22 2.46
CA VAL A 193 4.77 5.26 2.52
C VAL A 193 5.38 4.16 1.65
N HIS A 194 4.84 2.92 1.73
CA HIS A 194 5.32 1.77 0.98
C HIS A 194 5.28 2.03 -0.54
N GLY A 195 4.11 2.38 -1.06
CA GLY A 195 3.91 2.63 -2.49
C GLY A 195 4.75 3.81 -3.02
N THR A 196 4.91 4.87 -2.22
CA THR A 196 5.74 6.01 -2.62
C THR A 196 7.23 5.65 -2.60
N TYR A 197 7.71 4.93 -1.58
CA TYR A 197 9.11 4.54 -1.49
C TYR A 197 9.50 3.55 -2.59
N ILE A 198 8.70 2.51 -2.82
CA ILE A 198 8.96 1.52 -3.87
C ILE A 198 8.89 2.18 -5.25
N GLY A 199 7.93 3.09 -5.46
CA GLY A 199 7.84 3.91 -6.67
C GLY A 199 9.07 4.79 -6.88
N TYR A 200 9.59 5.40 -5.83
CA TYR A 200 10.85 6.16 -5.89
C TYR A 200 12.03 5.26 -6.32
N LYS A 201 12.17 4.08 -5.69
CA LYS A 201 13.22 3.13 -6.06
C LYS A 201 13.07 2.61 -7.50
N PHE A 202 11.84 2.46 -7.98
CA PHE A 202 11.57 2.20 -9.39
C PHE A 202 12.11 3.33 -10.28
N GLN A 203 11.77 4.59 -9.98
CA GLN A 203 12.19 5.74 -10.78
C GLN A 203 13.71 5.85 -10.92
N LEU A 204 14.46 5.55 -9.85
CA LEU A 204 15.93 5.55 -9.91
C LEU A 204 16.44 4.57 -10.98
N GLY A 205 15.94 3.34 -11.00
CA GLY A 205 16.36 2.35 -12.00
C GLY A 205 15.80 2.62 -13.39
N PHE A 206 14.56 3.10 -13.50
CA PHE A 206 13.93 3.44 -14.76
C PHE A 206 14.67 4.56 -15.49
N ASN A 207 15.13 5.58 -14.78
CA ASN A 207 15.87 6.71 -15.35
C ASN A 207 17.29 6.33 -15.84
N GLU A 208 17.81 5.18 -15.41
CA GLU A 208 19.09 4.64 -15.92
C GLU A 208 18.94 3.89 -17.26
N LEU A 209 17.70 3.54 -17.65
CA LEU A 209 17.44 2.84 -18.91
C LEU A 209 17.65 3.77 -20.14
N PRO A 210 18.10 3.24 -21.28
CA PRO A 210 18.07 3.96 -22.54
C PRO A 210 16.63 4.40 -22.91
N GLU A 211 16.48 5.54 -23.56
CA GLU A 211 15.17 6.14 -23.90
C GLU A 211 14.21 5.16 -24.59
N LYS A 212 14.72 4.36 -25.54
CA LYS A 212 13.92 3.35 -26.24
C LYS A 212 13.40 2.24 -25.30
N GLU A 213 14.18 1.86 -24.29
CA GLU A 213 13.78 0.88 -23.31
C GLU A 213 12.76 1.48 -22.33
N GLN A 214 12.94 2.76 -21.94
CA GLN A 214 11.95 3.48 -21.15
C GLN A 214 10.59 3.56 -21.87
N GLU A 215 10.56 3.82 -23.17
CA GLU A 215 9.34 3.88 -23.97
C GLU A 215 8.60 2.53 -23.95
N SER A 216 9.29 1.44 -24.30
CA SER A 216 8.69 0.09 -24.27
C SER A 216 8.26 -0.33 -22.86
N PHE A 217 9.02 0.08 -21.83
CA PHE A 217 8.67 -0.22 -20.45
C PHE A 217 7.43 0.56 -20.00
N ARG A 218 7.30 1.81 -20.44
CA ARG A 218 6.13 2.66 -20.17
C ARG A 218 4.88 2.07 -20.81
N GLU A 219 4.94 1.61 -22.07
CA GLU A 219 3.83 0.90 -22.70
C GLU A 219 3.39 -0.31 -21.87
N TRP A 220 4.34 -1.15 -21.46
CA TRP A 220 4.06 -2.31 -20.60
C TRP A 220 3.39 -1.91 -19.26
N MET A 221 3.81 -0.82 -18.63
CA MET A 221 3.18 -0.35 -17.37
C MET A 221 1.72 0.03 -17.56
N TYR A 222 1.40 0.76 -18.63
CA TYR A 222 0.01 1.13 -18.91
C TYR A 222 -0.83 -0.08 -19.30
N ASP A 223 -0.32 -1.01 -20.10
CA ASP A 223 -1.00 -2.25 -20.46
C ASP A 223 -1.32 -3.09 -19.20
N LEU A 224 -0.38 -3.22 -18.28
CA LEU A 224 -0.58 -3.88 -17.00
C LEU A 224 -1.67 -3.17 -16.17
N LEU A 225 -1.63 -1.84 -16.10
CA LEU A 225 -2.65 -1.07 -15.38
C LEU A 225 -4.05 -1.28 -15.98
N TYR A 226 -4.18 -1.28 -17.32
CA TYR A 226 -5.45 -1.57 -17.99
C TYR A 226 -5.96 -2.96 -17.65
N GLN A 227 -5.09 -3.98 -17.73
CA GLN A 227 -5.47 -5.35 -17.40
C GLN A 227 -5.95 -5.48 -15.94
N LEU A 228 -5.23 -4.86 -15.00
CA LEU A 228 -5.62 -4.86 -13.59
C LEU A 228 -6.92 -4.08 -13.36
N TYR A 229 -7.10 -2.94 -14.03
CA TYR A 229 -8.29 -2.11 -13.90
C TYR A 229 -9.55 -2.82 -14.43
N GLU A 230 -9.47 -3.49 -15.57
CA GLU A 230 -10.59 -4.28 -16.12
C GLU A 230 -11.02 -5.39 -15.14
N ASN A 231 -10.05 -6.09 -14.55
CA ASN A 231 -10.34 -7.11 -13.55
C ASN A 231 -10.90 -6.48 -12.26
N GLU A 232 -10.36 -5.33 -11.84
CA GLU A 232 -10.80 -4.62 -10.63
C GLU A 232 -12.23 -4.08 -10.78
N GLU A 233 -12.64 -3.68 -11.98
CA GLU A 233 -14.02 -3.32 -12.29
C GLU A 233 -14.98 -4.49 -12.04
N LEU A 234 -14.64 -5.69 -12.53
CA LEU A 234 -15.44 -6.89 -12.32
C LEU A 234 -15.47 -7.32 -10.84
N TYR A 235 -14.33 -7.24 -10.17
CA TYR A 235 -14.22 -7.49 -8.72
C TYR A 235 -15.10 -6.54 -7.93
N THR A 236 -15.03 -5.24 -8.23
CA THR A 236 -15.82 -4.18 -7.58
C THR A 236 -17.31 -4.41 -7.79
N LYS A 237 -17.76 -4.71 -9.01
CA LYS A 237 -19.16 -5.05 -9.29
C LYS A 237 -19.61 -6.24 -8.45
N SER A 238 -18.79 -7.29 -8.36
CA SER A 238 -19.13 -8.49 -7.59
C SER A 238 -19.32 -8.24 -6.09
N LEU A 239 -18.68 -7.20 -5.54
CA LEU A 239 -18.76 -6.81 -4.14
C LEU A 239 -19.85 -5.76 -3.87
N TYR A 240 -19.98 -4.76 -4.72
CA TYR A 240 -20.63 -3.50 -4.39
C TYR A 240 -21.96 -3.25 -5.13
N ASP A 241 -22.30 -4.01 -6.18
CA ASP A 241 -23.57 -3.84 -6.89
C ASP A 241 -24.78 -4.03 -5.96
N GLY A 242 -24.70 -5.01 -5.04
CA GLY A 242 -25.76 -5.30 -4.08
C GLY A 242 -26.09 -4.16 -3.11
N VAL A 243 -25.10 -3.31 -2.80
CA VAL A 243 -25.25 -2.14 -1.91
C VAL A 243 -25.32 -0.81 -2.68
N GLY A 244 -25.14 -0.84 -4.00
CA GLY A 244 -25.27 0.33 -4.87
C GLY A 244 -24.08 1.31 -4.80
N TRP A 245 -22.88 0.87 -4.38
CA TRP A 245 -21.69 1.74 -4.23
C TRP A 245 -20.66 1.59 -5.36
N THR A 246 -20.93 0.76 -6.36
CA THR A 246 -19.99 0.41 -7.43
C THR A 246 -19.35 1.63 -8.08
N GLU A 247 -20.14 2.63 -8.52
CA GLU A 247 -19.61 3.81 -9.20
C GLU A 247 -18.72 4.69 -8.29
N GLU A 248 -19.08 4.80 -7.01
CA GLU A 248 -18.26 5.55 -6.04
C GLU A 248 -16.92 4.85 -5.78
N VAL A 249 -16.94 3.52 -5.67
CA VAL A 249 -15.72 2.72 -5.53
C VAL A 249 -14.87 2.81 -6.80
N MET A 250 -15.47 2.75 -8.00
CA MET A 250 -14.75 2.91 -9.26
C MET A 250 -14.12 4.29 -9.42
N THR A 251 -14.77 5.35 -8.94
CA THR A 251 -14.17 6.70 -8.91
C THR A 251 -12.95 6.72 -7.97
N PHE A 252 -13.07 6.12 -6.79
CA PHE A 252 -11.97 6.02 -5.84
C PHE A 252 -10.80 5.19 -6.38
N LEU A 253 -11.08 4.14 -7.13
CA LEU A 253 -10.06 3.33 -7.81
C LEU A 253 -9.33 4.12 -8.91
N ARG A 254 -10.04 4.86 -9.75
CA ARG A 254 -9.42 5.73 -10.77
C ARG A 254 -8.50 6.78 -10.16
N TYR A 255 -8.91 7.39 -9.05
CA TYR A 255 -8.08 8.32 -8.30
C TYR A 255 -6.77 7.66 -7.83
N ASN A 256 -6.86 6.47 -7.23
CA ASN A 256 -5.69 5.78 -6.70
C ASN A 256 -4.81 5.15 -7.79
N ALA A 257 -5.37 4.76 -8.94
CA ALA A 257 -4.59 4.36 -10.12
C ALA A 257 -3.74 5.52 -10.65
N ASN A 258 -4.29 6.73 -10.74
CA ASN A 258 -3.51 7.93 -11.08
C ASN A 258 -2.42 8.21 -10.05
N LYS A 259 -2.68 8.01 -8.75
CA LYS A 259 -1.66 8.13 -7.71
C LYS A 259 -0.54 7.10 -7.85
N ALA A 260 -0.88 5.86 -8.21
CA ALA A 260 0.12 4.82 -8.46
C ALA A 260 1.03 5.19 -9.64
N LEU A 261 0.47 5.70 -10.74
CA LEU A 261 1.25 6.24 -11.86
C LEU A 261 2.13 7.41 -11.41
N MET A 262 1.62 8.33 -10.60
CA MET A 262 2.40 9.44 -10.05
C MET A 262 3.58 8.94 -9.20
N ASN A 263 3.37 7.93 -8.35
CA ASN A 263 4.44 7.30 -7.58
C ASN A 263 5.54 6.69 -8.47
N LEU A 264 5.15 6.21 -9.66
CA LEU A 264 6.05 5.69 -10.68
C LEU A 264 6.66 6.78 -11.60
N GLY A 265 6.35 8.07 -11.36
CA GLY A 265 6.82 9.17 -12.19
C GLY A 265 6.18 9.21 -13.59
N GLN A 266 4.96 8.69 -13.74
CA GLN A 266 4.22 8.65 -14.97
C GLN A 266 3.00 9.57 -14.96
N ASP A 267 2.52 9.95 -16.15
CA ASP A 267 1.32 10.76 -16.32
C ASP A 267 0.05 10.01 -15.91
N PRO A 268 -0.98 10.73 -15.40
CA PRO A 268 -2.26 10.12 -15.03
C PRO A 268 -2.97 9.54 -16.27
N LEU A 269 -3.61 8.37 -16.09
CA LEU A 269 -4.39 7.72 -17.13
C LEU A 269 -5.84 8.21 -17.17
N PHE A 270 -6.43 8.43 -15.99
CA PHE A 270 -7.84 8.81 -15.86
C PHE A 270 -8.00 10.34 -15.80
N PRO A 271 -9.10 10.89 -16.37
CA PRO A 271 -9.34 12.33 -16.44
C PRO A 271 -9.56 12.94 -15.06
N ASP A 272 -9.61 14.29 -14.99
CA ASP A 272 -9.79 15.07 -13.75
C ASP A 272 -11.04 14.66 -12.94
N SER A 273 -12.08 14.13 -13.58
CA SER A 273 -13.25 13.57 -12.87
C SER A 273 -12.93 12.39 -11.96
N ALA A 274 -11.75 11.77 -12.10
CA ALA A 274 -11.27 10.79 -11.13
C ALA A 274 -11.03 11.41 -9.73
N ASN A 275 -10.86 12.72 -9.64
CA ASN A 275 -10.70 13.44 -8.38
C ASN A 275 -12.03 13.69 -7.64
N ASP A 276 -13.17 13.41 -8.25
CA ASP A 276 -14.51 13.59 -7.68
C ASP A 276 -14.89 12.44 -6.72
N VAL A 277 -13.92 12.03 -5.88
CA VAL A 277 -14.13 10.99 -4.88
C VAL A 277 -15.10 11.46 -3.81
N ASN A 278 -15.95 10.55 -3.32
CA ASN A 278 -16.91 10.84 -2.27
C ASN A 278 -16.21 11.52 -1.06
N PRO A 279 -16.63 12.74 -0.68
CA PRO A 279 -16.01 13.50 0.41
C PRO A 279 -15.99 12.77 1.75
N ILE A 280 -16.97 11.89 2.00
CA ILE A 280 -17.02 11.06 3.22
C ILE A 280 -15.80 10.14 3.29
N VAL A 281 -15.46 9.49 2.19
CA VAL A 281 -14.29 8.60 2.08
C VAL A 281 -12.99 9.40 2.15
N MET A 282 -12.90 10.53 1.44
CA MET A 282 -11.72 11.41 1.45
C MET A 282 -11.43 11.99 2.84
N ASN A 283 -12.47 12.37 3.58
CA ASN A 283 -12.29 12.83 4.98
C ASN A 283 -11.74 11.73 5.89
N GLY A 284 -12.11 10.47 5.66
CA GLY A 284 -11.55 9.33 6.36
C GLY A 284 -10.04 9.18 6.16
N ILE A 285 -9.56 9.48 4.96
CA ILE A 285 -8.12 9.48 4.62
C ILE A 285 -7.43 10.71 5.23
N SER A 286 -8.00 11.92 5.10
CA SER A 286 -7.34 13.18 5.43
C SER A 286 -7.05 13.37 6.92
N THR A 287 -7.79 12.76 7.81
CA THR A 287 -7.58 12.84 9.26
C THR A 287 -6.31 12.13 9.76
N GLY A 288 -5.60 11.40 8.86
CA GLY A 288 -4.32 10.74 9.13
C GLY A 288 -3.11 11.33 8.38
N THR A 289 -3.31 12.31 7.51
CA THR A 289 -2.37 12.68 6.44
C THR A 289 -1.50 13.91 6.66
N SER A 290 -0.83 14.04 7.79
CA SER A 290 0.46 14.75 7.81
C SER A 290 1.52 14.08 6.89
N ASN A 291 1.23 12.86 6.40
CA ASN A 291 2.11 12.08 5.51
C ASN A 291 1.97 12.45 4.03
N HIS A 292 0.81 12.90 3.59
CA HIS A 292 0.60 13.33 2.20
C HIS A 292 1.50 14.52 1.83
N ASP A 293 1.76 15.40 2.79
CA ASP A 293 2.62 16.57 2.57
C ASP A 293 4.11 16.23 2.54
N PHE A 294 4.54 15.18 3.23
CA PHE A 294 5.95 14.79 3.27
C PHE A 294 6.46 14.34 1.89
N PHE A 295 5.71 13.49 1.20
CA PHE A 295 6.10 12.99 -0.13
C PHE A 295 5.66 13.87 -1.29
N SER A 296 4.62 14.69 -1.15
CA SER A 296 4.31 15.71 -2.16
C SER A 296 5.39 16.80 -2.22
N GLN A 297 6.09 17.03 -1.13
CA GLN A 297 7.30 17.88 -1.11
C GLN A 297 8.49 17.21 -1.80
N VAL A 298 8.62 15.88 -1.72
CA VAL A 298 9.67 15.12 -2.41
C VAL A 298 9.36 14.98 -3.92
N GLY A 299 8.09 14.77 -4.30
CA GLY A 299 7.65 14.67 -5.70
C GLY A 299 7.72 15.98 -6.50
N ASN A 300 7.81 17.14 -5.83
CA ASN A 300 7.90 18.46 -6.46
C ASN A 300 9.35 18.98 -6.63
N GLY A 301 10.33 18.07 -6.77
CA GLY A 301 11.71 18.49 -7.08
C GLY A 301 12.44 19.20 -5.94
N TYR A 302 11.98 19.08 -4.71
CA TYR A 302 12.79 19.46 -3.56
C TYR A 302 13.88 18.41 -3.38
N LEU A 303 15.04 18.69 -3.97
CA LEU A 303 16.29 18.22 -3.41
C LEU A 303 16.31 18.74 -1.97
N LEU A 304 16.03 17.84 -1.01
CA LEU A 304 16.40 18.11 0.38
C LEU A 304 17.85 18.55 0.34
N GLY A 305 18.12 19.77 0.79
CA GLY A 305 19.48 20.26 0.89
C GLY A 305 20.29 19.18 1.56
N THR A 306 21.38 18.78 0.94
CA THR A 306 22.35 17.85 1.53
C THR A 306 22.62 18.35 2.95
N VAL A 307 22.16 17.60 3.93
CA VAL A 307 22.65 17.79 5.30
C VAL A 307 24.09 17.35 5.23
N GLU A 308 25.01 18.30 5.13
CA GLU A 308 26.44 18.01 5.23
C GLU A 308 26.65 17.32 6.59
N ALA A 309 27.26 16.15 6.55
CA ALA A 309 27.68 15.50 7.78
C ALA A 309 28.62 16.46 8.52
N MET A 310 28.34 16.69 9.80
CA MET A 310 29.19 17.52 10.65
C MET A 310 30.64 17.01 10.52
N GLN A 311 31.55 17.91 10.18
CA GLN A 311 32.96 17.62 10.08
C GLN A 311 33.63 17.81 11.48
N ASP A 312 34.78 17.19 11.68
CA ASP A 312 35.49 17.29 12.96
C ASP A 312 35.77 18.76 13.36
N ASP A 313 35.87 19.66 12.39
CA ASP A 313 36.05 21.10 12.61
C ASP A 313 34.80 21.81 13.14
N ASP A 314 33.61 21.25 12.94
CA ASP A 314 32.34 21.80 13.45
C ASP A 314 32.22 21.67 14.98
N TYR A 315 33.04 20.82 15.60
CA TYR A 315 33.13 20.63 17.05
C TYR A 315 34.15 21.58 17.74
N ASN A 316 34.87 22.40 16.98
CA ASN A 316 35.82 23.41 17.53
C ASN A 316 35.01 24.61 18.05
N TYR A 317 34.40 24.46 19.21
CA TYR A 317 33.96 25.58 20.04
C TYR A 317 35.21 26.22 20.60
N GLY A 318 35.73 27.28 19.93
CA GLY A 318 36.93 27.98 20.38
C GLY A 318 36.87 28.35 21.87
N LEU A 319 37.56 27.55 22.71
CA LEU A 319 37.90 27.84 24.09
C LEU A 319 39.26 28.49 24.12
#